data_b1ad1a59780c5cb61b84a91d9d4432bd
#
_entry.id   b1ad1a59780c5cb61b84a91d9d4432bd
#
_cell.length_a   1.000
_cell.length_b   1.000
_cell.length_c   1.000
_cell.angle_alpha   90.00
_cell.angle_beta   90.00
_cell.angle_gamma   90.00
#
_symmetry.space_group_name_H-M   'P 1'
#
loop_
_entity.id
_entity.type
_entity.pdbx_description
1 polymer ?
#
loop_
_entity_poly.entity_id
_entity_poly.type
_entity_poly.pdbx_seq_one_letter_code
_entity_poly.pdbx_strand_id
1 'polypeptide(L)'
;MTESERGQLPNDSSPPKEHERRRVSKLQGLAAFSPDALASIGYADQEIYLGLVVAGSVGLSLAFPIALSITILLTLLALSYYQICQSFPSGGGSYTVARANLGTVPGLVAAAALIVDYLLNVSVSLTTGVDAIASAFPALWPYEVELSLLLLAGITILNLRGMRETGIVMAIPVYLFLLAYLPMLGYGVVRLSIQGPVSLASTAPLAIQPLTTYLVLRTFSTGCTAVTGIEAISNGVPSFRPPSTKNAGQTMIIMSLLMGTLFLGTIGLTQILGVVAGPQETILSALARHLVGTGPVYFAIQAVTLIMLTIGANTSFVGLPRLLSVMAEDRFLPKPMTKLNSRGVFSNGIILLALAAGVLIIGFSGSSHALIPLFAVGVFLAYTLSQTGMVRYFNRERGRRWTAKALLNAVGAIATGITFVIVGYSKFAGGAWIALLLIPLLVLLFLQVHSRRQEADVALHASTASP
;
A
#
# COMPACT_ATOMS: atom_id res chain seq x y z
N MET A 1 -24.21 30.66 -10.77
CA MET A 1 -22.97 30.71 -9.99
C MET A 1 -21.81 30.63 -10.98
N THR A 2 -21.12 31.73 -11.12
CA THR A 2 -20.12 32.01 -12.16
C THR A 2 -18.80 31.25 -11.89
N GLU A 3 -18.07 30.97 -12.96
CA GLU A 3 -16.78 30.24 -13.00
C GLU A 3 -15.63 30.84 -12.17
N SER A 4 -15.88 31.87 -11.38
CA SER A 4 -14.86 32.64 -10.65
C SER A 4 -14.50 32.14 -9.25
N GLU A 5 -15.14 31.08 -8.73
CA GLU A 5 -14.90 30.60 -7.37
C GLU A 5 -14.22 29.18 -7.31
N ARG A 6 -13.45 28.85 -8.33
CA ARG A 6 -12.52 27.71 -8.19
C ARG A 6 -11.34 28.15 -7.34
N GLY A 7 -11.36 27.72 -6.07
CA GLY A 7 -10.38 28.02 -5.06
C GLY A 7 -8.94 27.98 -5.58
N GLN A 8 -8.28 29.13 -5.54
CA GLN A 8 -6.85 29.25 -5.70
C GLN A 8 -6.17 28.43 -4.60
N LEU A 9 -5.39 27.44 -5.00
CA LEU A 9 -4.37 26.85 -4.15
C LEU A 9 -3.54 27.96 -3.51
N PRO A 10 -3.02 27.79 -2.27
CA PRO A 10 -2.22 28.82 -1.63
C PRO A 10 -1.12 29.28 -2.58
N ASN A 11 -1.08 30.59 -2.78
CA ASN A 11 -0.15 31.29 -3.66
C ASN A 11 1.28 30.99 -3.18
N ASP A 12 1.90 29.92 -3.69
CA ASP A 12 3.33 29.67 -3.49
C ASP A 12 4.05 30.66 -4.40
N SER A 13 4.50 31.76 -3.81
CA SER A 13 5.19 32.89 -4.47
C SER A 13 6.60 32.54 -4.99
N SER A 14 6.94 31.27 -5.08
CA SER A 14 8.20 30.82 -5.68
C SER A 14 8.16 31.01 -7.21
N PRO A 15 9.25 31.47 -7.82
CA PRO A 15 9.28 31.74 -9.26
C PRO A 15 9.04 30.45 -10.08
N PRO A 16 8.38 30.54 -11.25
CA PRO A 16 7.98 29.38 -12.06
C PRO A 16 9.08 28.37 -12.35
N LYS A 17 10.33 28.79 -12.42
CA LYS A 17 11.50 27.93 -12.63
C LYS A 17 11.85 27.04 -11.43
N GLU A 18 11.45 27.41 -10.23
CA GLU A 18 11.69 26.63 -9.01
C GLU A 18 10.67 25.52 -8.85
N HIS A 19 9.41 25.76 -9.23
CA HIS A 19 8.37 24.73 -9.33
C HIS A 19 8.69 23.65 -10.37
N GLU A 20 9.25 24.04 -11.53
CA GLU A 20 9.67 23.07 -12.55
C GLU A 20 10.86 22.20 -12.11
N ARG A 21 11.79 22.75 -11.33
CA ARG A 21 12.95 22.02 -10.80
C ARG A 21 12.57 20.97 -9.75
N ARG A 22 11.41 21.08 -9.12
CA ARG A 22 10.91 20.13 -8.10
C ARG A 22 10.14 18.95 -8.68
N ARG A 23 9.79 18.95 -9.97
CA ARG A 23 9.04 17.86 -10.61
C ARG A 23 9.93 16.67 -10.90
N VAL A 24 9.41 15.45 -10.60
CA VAL A 24 10.13 14.19 -10.76
C VAL A 24 10.07 13.66 -12.19
N SER A 25 11.16 13.07 -12.65
CA SER A 25 11.17 12.25 -13.87
C SER A 25 10.46 10.91 -13.63
N LYS A 26 10.23 10.09 -14.66
CA LYS A 26 9.62 8.75 -14.50
C LYS A 26 10.43 7.85 -13.55
N LEU A 27 11.75 7.83 -13.66
CA LEU A 27 12.62 7.05 -12.78
C LEU A 27 12.56 7.57 -11.33
N GLN A 28 12.66 8.87 -11.14
CA GLN A 28 12.48 9.47 -9.80
C GLN A 28 11.07 9.26 -9.26
N GLY A 29 10.03 9.29 -10.11
CA GLY A 29 8.66 9.02 -9.75
C GLY A 29 8.43 7.55 -9.37
N LEU A 30 9.06 6.60 -10.08
CA LEU A 30 9.07 5.21 -9.67
C LEU A 30 9.66 5.07 -8.27
N ALA A 31 10.82 5.65 -8.03
CA ALA A 31 11.47 5.59 -6.72
C ALA A 31 10.70 6.31 -5.59
N ALA A 32 9.99 7.39 -5.92
CA ALA A 32 9.24 8.17 -4.92
C ALA A 32 7.88 7.57 -4.55
N PHE A 33 7.22 6.88 -5.49
CA PHE A 33 5.83 6.44 -5.34
C PHE A 33 5.64 4.92 -5.34
N SER A 34 6.70 4.11 -5.59
CA SER A 34 6.60 2.65 -5.57
C SER A 34 7.12 1.95 -4.32
N PRO A 35 7.75 2.59 -3.33
CA PRO A 35 8.33 1.86 -2.20
C PRO A 35 7.33 0.97 -1.47
N ASP A 36 6.13 1.49 -1.18
CA ASP A 36 5.06 0.72 -0.54
C ASP A 36 4.65 -0.49 -1.38
N ALA A 37 4.38 -0.25 -2.66
CA ALA A 37 3.98 -1.27 -3.59
C ALA A 37 5.03 -2.39 -3.77
N LEU A 38 6.31 -2.04 -3.88
CA LEU A 38 7.40 -3.02 -3.98
C LEU A 38 7.68 -3.72 -2.64
N ALA A 39 7.54 -3.00 -1.52
CA ALA A 39 7.72 -3.55 -0.18
C ALA A 39 6.64 -4.60 0.17
N SER A 40 5.42 -4.45 -0.39
CA SER A 40 4.31 -5.37 -0.12
C SER A 40 4.60 -6.82 -0.53
N ILE A 41 5.51 -7.04 -1.46
CA ILE A 41 5.96 -8.37 -1.87
C ILE A 41 6.56 -9.11 -0.67
N GLY A 42 7.34 -8.41 0.17
CA GLY A 42 8.04 -9.02 1.31
C GLY A 42 7.11 -9.69 2.33
N TYR A 43 5.94 -9.10 2.60
CA TYR A 43 4.97 -9.69 3.53
C TYR A 43 3.92 -10.57 2.81
N ALA A 44 3.57 -10.28 1.57
CA ALA A 44 2.57 -11.07 0.85
C ALA A 44 3.06 -12.48 0.52
N ASP A 45 4.33 -12.63 0.13
CA ASP A 45 4.96 -13.94 -0.12
C ASP A 45 4.98 -14.78 1.17
N GLN A 46 5.34 -14.17 2.29
CA GLN A 46 5.33 -14.79 3.61
C GLN A 46 3.94 -15.29 3.99
N GLU A 47 2.90 -14.49 3.76
CA GLU A 47 1.53 -14.84 4.10
C GLU A 47 0.97 -15.99 3.26
N ILE A 48 1.31 -16.06 1.99
CA ILE A 48 0.94 -17.19 1.15
C ILE A 48 1.64 -18.45 1.63
N TYR A 49 2.92 -18.38 1.95
CA TYR A 49 3.68 -19.49 2.48
C TYR A 49 3.08 -20.00 3.81
N LEU A 50 2.89 -19.10 4.80
CA LEU A 50 2.34 -19.46 6.11
C LEU A 50 0.92 -20.03 6.01
N GLY A 51 0.11 -19.51 5.09
CA GLY A 51 -1.24 -20.02 4.86
C GLY A 51 -1.27 -21.43 4.28
N LEU A 52 -0.29 -21.81 3.46
CA LEU A 52 -0.28 -23.08 2.73
C LEU A 52 0.57 -24.16 3.37
N VAL A 53 1.64 -23.81 4.08
CA VAL A 53 2.59 -24.74 4.67
C VAL A 53 1.92 -25.70 5.66
N VAL A 54 0.85 -25.26 6.32
CA VAL A 54 0.06 -26.08 7.25
C VAL A 54 -0.65 -27.26 6.57
N ALA A 55 -0.89 -27.19 5.26
CA ALA A 55 -1.45 -28.28 4.45
C ALA A 55 -0.35 -29.09 3.71
N GLY A 56 0.92 -28.90 4.08
CA GLY A 56 2.05 -29.64 3.55
C GLY A 56 2.29 -29.39 2.05
N SER A 57 2.80 -30.41 1.36
CA SER A 57 3.13 -30.32 -0.06
C SER A 57 1.93 -30.01 -0.95
N VAL A 58 0.74 -30.54 -0.61
CA VAL A 58 -0.51 -30.28 -1.37
C VAL A 58 -0.92 -28.81 -1.23
N GLY A 59 -0.78 -28.23 -0.03
CA GLY A 59 -1.02 -26.80 0.16
C GLY A 59 -0.03 -25.95 -0.64
N LEU A 60 1.26 -26.18 -0.46
CA LEU A 60 2.33 -25.42 -1.12
C LEU A 60 2.27 -25.49 -2.66
N SER A 61 1.71 -26.57 -3.23
CA SER A 61 1.50 -26.65 -4.69
C SER A 61 0.53 -25.60 -5.24
N LEU A 62 -0.33 -25.00 -4.39
CA LEU A 62 -1.25 -23.94 -4.76
C LEU A 62 -0.65 -22.51 -4.65
N ALA A 63 0.59 -22.37 -4.18
CA ALA A 63 1.21 -21.06 -4.00
C ALA A 63 1.26 -20.26 -5.32
N PHE A 64 1.75 -20.86 -6.41
CA PHE A 64 1.84 -20.20 -7.70
C PHE A 64 0.47 -19.90 -8.34
N PRO A 65 -0.52 -20.82 -8.37
CA PRO A 65 -1.89 -20.49 -8.82
C PRO A 65 -2.52 -19.32 -8.05
N ILE A 66 -2.35 -19.26 -6.73
CA ILE A 66 -2.84 -18.14 -5.91
C ILE A 66 -2.12 -16.85 -6.29
N ALA A 67 -0.79 -16.87 -6.37
CA ALA A 67 -0.01 -15.70 -6.76
C ALA A 67 -0.36 -15.21 -8.18
N LEU A 68 -0.62 -16.13 -9.11
CA LEU A 68 -1.07 -15.77 -10.46
C LEU A 68 -2.43 -15.08 -10.44
N SER A 69 -3.38 -15.58 -9.65
CA SER A 69 -4.70 -14.96 -9.48
C SER A 69 -4.59 -13.54 -8.90
N ILE A 70 -3.71 -13.33 -7.92
CA ILE A 70 -3.42 -12.02 -7.34
C ILE A 70 -2.73 -11.10 -8.36
N THR A 71 -1.83 -11.61 -9.19
CA THR A 71 -1.16 -10.84 -10.25
C THR A 71 -2.14 -10.41 -11.36
N ILE A 72 -3.14 -11.23 -11.66
CA ILE A 72 -4.24 -10.84 -12.56
C ILE A 72 -5.04 -9.67 -11.95
N LEU A 73 -5.37 -9.75 -10.66
CA LEU A 73 -6.04 -8.67 -9.94
C LEU A 73 -5.19 -7.39 -9.91
N LEU A 74 -3.88 -7.51 -9.66
CA LEU A 74 -2.91 -6.41 -9.74
C LEU A 74 -2.94 -5.74 -11.13
N THR A 75 -2.97 -6.54 -12.19
CA THR A 75 -3.01 -6.04 -13.56
C THR A 75 -4.30 -5.26 -13.84
N LEU A 76 -5.46 -5.77 -13.41
CA LEU A 76 -6.73 -5.07 -13.52
C LEU A 76 -6.72 -3.73 -12.78
N LEU A 77 -6.19 -3.73 -11.56
CA LEU A 77 -6.03 -2.51 -10.75
C LEU A 77 -5.09 -1.51 -11.43
N ALA A 78 -3.93 -1.95 -11.90
CA ALA A 78 -2.97 -1.09 -12.57
C ALA A 78 -3.54 -0.42 -13.81
N LEU A 79 -4.30 -1.16 -14.63
CA LEU A 79 -4.97 -0.62 -15.81
C LEU A 79 -6.09 0.37 -15.43
N SER A 80 -6.82 0.12 -14.36
CA SER A 80 -7.82 1.05 -13.83
C SER A 80 -7.15 2.34 -13.32
N TYR A 81 -6.12 2.23 -12.49
CA TYR A 81 -5.40 3.37 -11.95
C TYR A 81 -4.59 4.14 -13.00
N TYR A 82 -4.13 3.47 -14.06
CA TYR A 82 -3.61 4.15 -15.25
C TYR A 82 -4.66 5.11 -15.84
N GLN A 83 -5.92 4.68 -15.93
CA GLN A 83 -7.01 5.55 -16.42
C GLN A 83 -7.31 6.69 -15.43
N ILE A 84 -7.21 6.46 -14.13
CA ILE A 84 -7.33 7.52 -13.11
C ILE A 84 -6.24 8.58 -13.31
N CYS A 85 -4.97 8.17 -13.50
CA CYS A 85 -3.88 9.11 -13.79
C CYS A 85 -4.16 9.97 -15.03
N GLN A 86 -4.82 9.42 -16.06
CA GLN A 86 -5.17 10.16 -17.26
C GLN A 86 -6.37 11.11 -17.06
N SER A 87 -7.32 10.76 -16.18
CA SER A 87 -8.57 11.48 -16.00
C SER A 87 -8.51 12.54 -14.89
N PHE A 88 -7.56 12.43 -13.97
CA PHE A 88 -7.40 13.32 -12.81
C PHE A 88 -5.99 13.93 -12.75
N PRO A 89 -5.70 14.96 -13.56
CA PRO A 89 -4.36 15.58 -13.60
C PRO A 89 -3.94 16.25 -12.28
N SER A 90 -4.89 16.66 -11.45
CA SER A 90 -4.66 17.25 -10.11
C SER A 90 -4.33 16.20 -9.03
N GLY A 91 -4.27 14.92 -9.39
CA GLY A 91 -4.16 13.80 -8.48
C GLY A 91 -5.53 13.18 -8.16
N GLY A 92 -5.64 11.89 -8.30
CA GLY A 92 -6.89 11.14 -8.16
C GLY A 92 -6.73 9.93 -7.26
N GLY A 93 -6.66 10.13 -5.94
CA GLY A 93 -6.79 9.01 -4.99
C GLY A 93 -8.24 8.55 -4.86
N SER A 94 -8.43 7.39 -4.20
CA SER A 94 -9.74 6.76 -4.05
C SER A 94 -10.78 7.70 -3.43
N TYR A 95 -10.38 8.52 -2.45
CA TYR A 95 -11.25 9.55 -1.85
C TYR A 95 -11.76 10.55 -2.90
N THR A 96 -10.85 11.14 -3.68
CA THR A 96 -11.19 12.18 -4.67
C THR A 96 -12.09 11.63 -5.75
N VAL A 97 -11.77 10.44 -6.29
CA VAL A 97 -12.54 9.78 -7.35
C VAL A 97 -13.93 9.37 -6.86
N ALA A 98 -14.02 8.74 -5.69
CA ALA A 98 -15.29 8.32 -5.11
C ALA A 98 -16.18 9.53 -4.79
N ARG A 99 -15.63 10.57 -4.15
CA ARG A 99 -16.39 11.78 -3.80
C ARG A 99 -16.91 12.52 -5.03
N ALA A 100 -16.08 12.71 -6.03
CA ALA A 100 -16.45 13.46 -7.25
C ALA A 100 -17.52 12.73 -8.08
N ASN A 101 -17.56 11.41 -8.05
CA ASN A 101 -18.43 10.63 -8.94
C ASN A 101 -19.57 9.90 -8.23
N LEU A 102 -19.38 9.47 -6.97
CA LEU A 102 -20.41 8.72 -6.21
C LEU A 102 -21.09 9.58 -5.13
N GLY A 103 -20.45 10.71 -4.74
CA GLY A 103 -20.97 11.64 -3.73
C GLY A 103 -20.24 11.57 -2.40
N THR A 104 -20.73 12.33 -1.41
CA THR A 104 -20.01 12.58 -0.14
C THR A 104 -19.82 11.32 0.67
N VAL A 105 -20.87 10.53 0.92
CA VAL A 105 -20.77 9.35 1.80
C VAL A 105 -19.82 8.29 1.24
N PRO A 106 -19.91 7.86 -0.03
CA PRO A 106 -18.91 6.95 -0.61
C PRO A 106 -17.48 7.50 -0.58
N GLY A 107 -17.31 8.82 -0.78
CA GLY A 107 -16.02 9.47 -0.60
C GLY A 107 -15.48 9.33 0.81
N LEU A 108 -16.29 9.60 1.84
CA LEU A 108 -15.90 9.44 3.24
C LEU A 108 -15.58 7.99 3.61
N VAL A 109 -16.32 7.02 3.06
CA VAL A 109 -16.01 5.59 3.24
C VAL A 109 -14.64 5.27 2.63
N ALA A 110 -14.35 5.76 1.42
CA ALA A 110 -13.05 5.57 0.80
C ALA A 110 -11.92 6.23 1.62
N ALA A 111 -12.16 7.45 2.15
CA ALA A 111 -11.19 8.13 3.02
C ALA A 111 -10.93 7.38 4.32
N ALA A 112 -11.98 6.90 4.99
CA ALA A 112 -11.85 6.10 6.21
C ALA A 112 -11.08 4.79 5.96
N ALA A 113 -11.38 4.13 4.84
CA ALA A 113 -10.69 2.92 4.40
C ALA A 113 -9.19 3.17 4.16
N LEU A 114 -8.83 4.30 3.50
CA LEU A 114 -7.44 4.71 3.29
C LEU A 114 -6.71 5.10 4.59
N ILE A 115 -7.40 5.72 5.55
CA ILE A 115 -6.81 6.02 6.86
C ILE A 115 -6.41 4.72 7.56
N VAL A 116 -7.30 3.73 7.57
CA VAL A 116 -7.00 2.39 8.14
C VAL A 116 -5.84 1.74 7.39
N ASP A 117 -5.82 1.83 6.06
CA ASP A 117 -4.75 1.32 5.21
C ASP A 117 -3.39 1.94 5.56
N TYR A 118 -3.28 3.26 5.61
CA TYR A 118 -2.02 3.95 5.96
C TYR A 118 -1.50 3.61 7.36
N LEU A 119 -2.40 3.47 8.34
CA LEU A 119 -2.04 3.08 9.70
C LEU A 119 -1.43 1.68 9.74
N LEU A 120 -2.08 0.74 9.07
CA LEU A 120 -1.66 -0.65 9.02
C LEU A 120 -0.43 -0.85 8.15
N ASN A 121 -0.30 -0.10 7.04
CA ASN A 121 0.88 -0.14 6.20
C ASN A 121 2.15 0.20 6.97
N VAL A 122 2.14 1.27 7.79
CA VAL A 122 3.29 1.61 8.65
C VAL A 122 3.62 0.45 9.59
N SER A 123 2.61 -0.06 10.30
CA SER A 123 2.82 -1.11 11.31
C SER A 123 3.35 -2.40 10.67
N VAL A 124 2.69 -2.89 9.60
CA VAL A 124 3.08 -4.12 8.88
C VAL A 124 4.45 -3.99 8.24
N SER A 125 4.73 -2.88 7.55
CA SER A 125 6.01 -2.71 6.87
C SER A 125 7.19 -2.65 7.83
N LEU A 126 7.05 -1.97 8.98
CA LEU A 126 8.12 -1.90 9.97
C LEU A 126 8.35 -3.24 10.67
N THR A 127 7.29 -3.94 11.07
CA THR A 127 7.40 -5.25 11.70
C THR A 127 7.97 -6.29 10.73
N THR A 128 7.50 -6.35 9.48
CA THR A 128 8.09 -7.23 8.45
C THR A 128 9.55 -6.87 8.15
N GLY A 129 9.92 -5.59 8.22
CA GLY A 129 11.32 -5.17 8.09
C GLY A 129 12.20 -5.75 9.21
N VAL A 130 11.68 -5.76 10.43
CA VAL A 130 12.34 -6.40 11.57
C VAL A 130 12.40 -7.92 11.39
N ASP A 131 11.33 -8.57 10.90
CA ASP A 131 11.32 -10.01 10.60
C ASP A 131 12.43 -10.39 9.60
N ALA A 132 12.66 -9.54 8.57
CA ALA A 132 13.70 -9.77 7.59
C ALA A 132 15.10 -9.76 8.22
N ILE A 133 15.43 -8.77 9.06
CA ILE A 133 16.74 -8.70 9.71
C ILE A 133 16.88 -9.74 10.83
N ALA A 134 15.80 -10.05 11.56
CA ALA A 134 15.78 -11.09 12.58
C ALA A 134 15.99 -12.49 11.97
N SER A 135 15.54 -12.72 10.73
CA SER A 135 15.85 -13.94 9.98
C SER A 135 17.35 -14.13 9.75
N ALA A 136 18.12 -13.03 9.58
CA ALA A 136 19.58 -13.07 9.46
C ALA A 136 20.27 -13.12 10.82
N PHE A 137 19.67 -12.57 11.85
CA PHE A 137 20.19 -12.50 13.21
C PHE A 137 19.15 -12.97 14.21
N PRO A 138 18.99 -14.30 14.43
CA PRO A 138 17.91 -14.86 15.26
C PRO A 138 17.85 -14.32 16.70
N ALA A 139 18.95 -13.80 17.23
CA ALA A 139 18.98 -13.13 18.53
C ALA A 139 18.10 -11.86 18.62
N LEU A 140 17.63 -11.33 17.49
CA LEU A 140 16.78 -10.14 17.43
C LEU A 140 15.28 -10.46 17.58
N TRP A 141 14.84 -11.71 17.40
CA TRP A 141 13.42 -12.09 17.50
C TRP A 141 12.75 -11.66 18.82
N PRO A 142 13.39 -11.78 20.00
CA PRO A 142 12.78 -11.33 21.25
C PRO A 142 12.53 -9.81 21.32
N TYR A 143 13.13 -9.03 20.43
CA TYR A 143 13.12 -7.57 20.44
C TYR A 143 12.31 -6.97 19.26
N GLU A 144 11.37 -7.73 18.67
CA GLU A 144 10.57 -7.29 17.51
C GLU A 144 9.80 -5.98 17.78
N VAL A 145 9.20 -5.85 18.96
CA VAL A 145 8.43 -4.66 19.34
C VAL A 145 9.35 -3.45 19.48
N GLU A 146 10.44 -3.59 20.22
CA GLU A 146 11.38 -2.50 20.49
C GLU A 146 12.04 -2.01 19.22
N LEU A 147 12.48 -2.92 18.33
CA LEU A 147 13.10 -2.59 17.05
C LEU A 147 12.11 -1.91 16.11
N SER A 148 10.86 -2.40 16.03
CA SER A 148 9.81 -1.79 15.23
C SER A 148 9.46 -0.38 15.72
N LEU A 149 9.39 -0.16 17.04
CA LEU A 149 9.17 1.16 17.64
C LEU A 149 10.37 2.09 17.43
N LEU A 150 11.59 1.58 17.47
CA LEU A 150 12.79 2.35 17.17
C LEU A 150 12.78 2.86 15.72
N LEU A 151 12.45 1.99 14.76
CA LEU A 151 12.28 2.36 13.36
C LEU A 151 11.15 3.39 13.18
N LEU A 152 10.00 3.18 13.85
CA LEU A 152 8.87 4.11 13.84
C LEU A 152 9.27 5.49 14.36
N ALA A 153 10.00 5.55 15.48
CA ALA A 153 10.50 6.79 16.05
C ALA A 153 11.48 7.49 15.09
N GLY A 154 12.40 6.73 14.48
CA GLY A 154 13.35 7.24 13.50
C GLY A 154 12.65 7.90 12.30
N ILE A 155 11.70 7.19 11.65
CA ILE A 155 10.93 7.73 10.53
C ILE A 155 10.10 8.95 10.96
N THR A 156 9.46 8.89 12.11
CA THR A 156 8.65 10.00 12.64
C THR A 156 9.49 11.26 12.81
N ILE A 157 10.68 11.15 13.41
CA ILE A 157 11.61 12.27 13.60
C ILE A 157 12.06 12.84 12.23
N LEU A 158 12.39 11.97 11.27
CA LEU A 158 12.79 12.39 9.94
C LEU A 158 11.68 13.19 9.24
N ASN A 159 10.44 12.70 9.29
CA ASN A 159 9.28 13.38 8.70
C ASN A 159 8.96 14.71 9.40
N LEU A 160 9.01 14.76 10.74
CA LEU A 160 8.79 16.00 11.49
C LEU A 160 9.87 17.06 11.23
N ARG A 161 11.11 16.63 10.93
CA ARG A 161 12.19 17.53 10.52
C ARG A 161 12.01 18.11 9.12
N GLY A 162 11.00 17.65 8.40
CA GLY A 162 10.71 18.14 7.04
C GLY A 162 11.83 17.79 6.07
N MET A 163 12.51 16.67 6.29
CA MET A 163 13.42 16.13 5.28
C MET A 163 12.56 15.81 4.06
N ARG A 164 12.44 16.80 3.19
CA ARG A 164 11.78 16.65 1.89
C ARG A 164 12.57 15.58 1.15
N GLU A 165 11.93 14.45 0.99
CA GLU A 165 12.43 13.36 0.18
C GLU A 165 12.62 13.87 -1.24
N THR A 166 13.81 14.35 -1.53
CA THR A 166 14.20 14.56 -2.92
C THR A 166 14.14 13.18 -3.56
N GLY A 167 13.48 13.06 -4.71
CA GLY A 167 13.32 11.78 -5.40
C GLY A 167 14.62 11.00 -5.62
N ILE A 168 15.79 11.62 -5.39
CA ILE A 168 17.10 11.01 -5.42
C ILE A 168 17.38 10.19 -4.15
N VAL A 169 17.03 10.70 -2.96
CA VAL A 169 17.27 9.99 -1.68
C VAL A 169 16.43 8.72 -1.60
N MET A 170 15.19 8.76 -2.10
CA MET A 170 14.32 7.58 -2.20
C MET A 170 14.75 6.62 -3.32
N ALA A 171 15.45 7.11 -4.35
CA ALA A 171 15.87 6.30 -5.46
C ALA A 171 16.91 5.26 -5.07
N ILE A 172 17.83 5.61 -4.18
CA ILE A 172 18.94 4.72 -3.80
C ILE A 172 18.40 3.39 -3.21
N PRO A 173 17.57 3.37 -2.17
CA PRO A 173 17.07 2.13 -1.61
C PRO A 173 16.21 1.30 -2.58
N VAL A 174 15.35 1.96 -3.37
CA VAL A 174 14.51 1.26 -4.35
C VAL A 174 15.36 0.57 -5.41
N TYR A 175 16.34 1.27 -5.96
CA TYR A 175 17.22 0.67 -6.97
C TYR A 175 18.18 -0.34 -6.40
N LEU A 176 18.65 -0.20 -5.15
CA LEU A 176 19.39 -1.23 -4.45
C LEU A 176 18.56 -2.49 -4.24
N PHE A 177 17.28 -2.33 -3.86
CA PHE A 177 16.36 -3.46 -3.73
C PHE A 177 16.18 -4.19 -5.07
N LEU A 178 15.90 -3.47 -6.15
CA LEU A 178 15.77 -4.06 -7.47
C LEU A 178 17.07 -4.72 -7.94
N LEU A 179 18.23 -4.10 -7.67
CA LEU A 179 19.55 -4.64 -7.99
C LEU A 179 19.90 -5.90 -7.15
N ALA A 180 19.38 -6.02 -5.96
CA ALA A 180 19.55 -7.23 -5.13
C ALA A 180 18.62 -8.36 -5.58
N TYR A 181 17.34 -8.05 -5.77
CA TYR A 181 16.31 -9.08 -6.00
C TYR A 181 16.22 -9.56 -7.46
N LEU A 182 16.28 -8.69 -8.45
CA LEU A 182 16.18 -9.13 -9.86
C LEU A 182 17.33 -10.05 -10.27
N PRO A 183 18.62 -9.76 -9.95
CA PRO A 183 19.70 -10.71 -10.20
C PRO A 183 19.57 -11.99 -9.38
N MET A 184 19.11 -11.92 -8.12
CA MET A 184 18.86 -13.11 -7.30
C MET A 184 17.82 -14.03 -7.96
N LEU A 185 16.70 -13.49 -8.43
CA LEU A 185 15.69 -14.26 -9.16
C LEU A 185 16.24 -14.81 -10.48
N GLY A 186 16.99 -14.00 -11.23
CA GLY A 186 17.67 -14.44 -12.46
C GLY A 186 18.63 -15.59 -12.21
N TYR A 187 19.44 -15.52 -11.15
CA TYR A 187 20.32 -16.61 -10.71
C TYR A 187 19.51 -17.87 -10.31
N GLY A 188 18.37 -17.69 -9.62
CA GLY A 188 17.44 -18.76 -9.29
C GLY A 188 16.92 -19.51 -10.53
N VAL A 189 16.56 -18.76 -11.59
CA VAL A 189 16.15 -19.36 -12.87
C VAL A 189 17.29 -20.14 -13.54
N VAL A 190 18.50 -19.60 -13.55
CA VAL A 190 19.68 -20.30 -14.07
C VAL A 190 19.97 -21.56 -13.26
N ARG A 191 19.94 -21.48 -11.94
CA ARG A 191 20.13 -22.63 -11.06
C ARG A 191 19.08 -23.73 -11.30
N LEU A 192 17.81 -23.34 -11.47
CA LEU A 192 16.72 -24.25 -11.82
C LEU A 192 16.98 -24.97 -13.14
N SER A 193 17.51 -24.26 -14.15
CA SER A 193 17.84 -24.85 -15.47
C SER A 193 18.97 -25.89 -15.37
N ILE A 194 19.87 -25.74 -14.40
CA ILE A 194 21.01 -26.68 -14.20
C ILE A 194 20.63 -27.85 -13.29
N GLN A 195 19.95 -27.59 -12.17
CA GLN A 195 19.67 -28.60 -11.14
C GLN A 195 18.31 -29.28 -11.32
N GLY A 196 17.42 -28.69 -12.11
CA GLY A 196 16.04 -29.14 -12.28
C GLY A 196 15.15 -28.81 -11.06
N PRO A 197 13.84 -29.10 -11.18
CA PRO A 197 12.88 -28.87 -10.10
C PRO A 197 13.06 -29.87 -8.95
N VAL A 198 12.82 -29.41 -7.72
CA VAL A 198 12.83 -30.25 -6.53
C VAL A 198 11.38 -30.61 -6.17
N SER A 199 11.14 -31.87 -5.83
CA SER A 199 9.80 -32.29 -5.40
C SER A 199 9.41 -31.70 -4.06
N LEU A 200 8.30 -30.97 -4.02
CA LEU A 200 7.73 -30.48 -2.76
C LEU A 200 7.41 -31.60 -1.77
N ALA A 201 7.11 -32.82 -2.26
CA ALA A 201 6.82 -33.94 -1.41
C ALA A 201 8.04 -34.39 -0.55
N SER A 202 9.27 -34.05 -1.02
CA SER A 202 10.50 -34.37 -0.29
C SER A 202 10.95 -33.31 0.70
N THR A 203 10.49 -32.06 0.53
CA THR A 203 10.96 -30.91 1.33
C THR A 203 9.89 -30.34 2.25
N ALA A 204 8.62 -30.42 1.86
CA ALA A 204 7.52 -29.87 2.63
C ALA A 204 7.33 -30.59 3.95
N PRO A 205 6.97 -29.88 5.04
CA PRO A 205 6.60 -30.51 6.30
C PRO A 205 5.32 -31.35 6.14
N LEU A 206 5.10 -32.25 7.08
CA LEU A 206 3.86 -33.02 7.14
C LEU A 206 2.67 -32.07 7.32
N ALA A 207 1.56 -32.40 6.64
CA ALA A 207 0.33 -31.62 6.76
C ALA A 207 -0.21 -31.70 8.19
N ILE A 208 -0.46 -30.56 8.81
CA ILE A 208 -1.07 -30.44 10.14
C ILE A 208 -2.59 -30.29 9.98
N GLN A 209 -3.03 -29.72 8.85
CA GLN A 209 -4.45 -29.48 8.53
C GLN A 209 -4.75 -29.96 7.10
N PRO A 210 -5.98 -30.43 6.83
CA PRO A 210 -6.40 -30.75 5.48
C PRO A 210 -6.49 -29.46 4.63
N LEU A 211 -6.21 -29.59 3.34
CA LEU A 211 -6.46 -28.49 2.39
C LEU A 211 -7.98 -28.33 2.20
N THR A 212 -8.51 -27.21 2.67
CA THR A 212 -9.92 -26.85 2.54
C THR A 212 -10.08 -25.62 1.65
N THR A 213 -11.27 -25.45 1.06
CA THR A 213 -11.61 -24.22 0.30
C THR A 213 -11.45 -22.97 1.18
N TYR A 214 -11.82 -23.06 2.46
CA TYR A 214 -11.62 -21.97 3.41
C TYR A 214 -10.15 -21.58 3.57
N LEU A 215 -9.24 -22.57 3.68
CA LEU A 215 -7.79 -22.31 3.78
C LEU A 215 -7.26 -21.61 2.52
N VAL A 216 -7.69 -22.05 1.34
CA VAL A 216 -7.32 -21.43 0.06
C VAL A 216 -7.82 -19.98 -0.02
N LEU A 217 -9.10 -19.72 0.31
CA LEU A 217 -9.66 -18.38 0.32
C LEU A 217 -8.98 -17.48 1.36
N ARG A 218 -8.66 -18.02 2.53
CA ARG A 218 -7.93 -17.32 3.58
C ARG A 218 -6.53 -16.93 3.11
N THR A 219 -5.79 -17.85 2.46
CA THR A 219 -4.45 -17.59 1.93
C THR A 219 -4.48 -16.62 0.78
N PHE A 220 -5.41 -16.76 -0.17
CA PHE A 220 -5.63 -15.78 -1.23
C PHE A 220 -5.87 -14.39 -0.64
N SER A 221 -6.72 -14.30 0.36
CA SER A 221 -7.07 -13.06 1.05
C SER A 221 -5.85 -12.36 1.70
N THR A 222 -4.96 -13.11 2.37
CA THR A 222 -3.72 -12.55 2.93
C THR A 222 -2.70 -12.18 1.87
N GLY A 223 -2.52 -13.02 0.86
CA GLY A 223 -1.65 -12.73 -0.28
C GLY A 223 -2.07 -11.52 -1.10
N CYS A 224 -3.38 -11.18 -1.08
CA CYS A 224 -3.89 -9.96 -1.75
C CYS A 224 -3.31 -8.65 -1.19
N THR A 225 -2.62 -8.67 -0.06
CA THR A 225 -1.85 -7.52 0.42
C THR A 225 -0.70 -7.13 -0.53
N ALA A 226 -0.30 -8.02 -1.44
CA ALA A 226 0.64 -7.69 -2.53
C ALA A 226 0.17 -6.57 -3.46
N VAL A 227 -1.12 -6.23 -3.50
CA VAL A 227 -1.65 -5.20 -4.42
C VAL A 227 -1.81 -3.82 -3.78
N THR A 228 -1.25 -3.59 -2.60
CA THR A 228 -1.26 -2.28 -1.92
C THR A 228 -0.30 -1.29 -2.56
N GLY A 229 -0.43 -0.01 -2.24
CA GLY A 229 0.48 1.06 -2.69
C GLY A 229 0.30 1.54 -4.14
N ILE A 230 -0.58 0.92 -4.93
CA ILE A 230 -0.81 1.31 -6.35
C ILE A 230 -1.32 2.74 -6.45
N GLU A 231 -2.12 3.21 -5.50
CA GLU A 231 -2.72 4.55 -5.57
C GLU A 231 -1.72 5.69 -5.37
N ALA A 232 -0.54 5.42 -4.81
CA ALA A 232 0.47 6.45 -4.53
C ALA A 232 0.85 7.22 -5.81
N ILE A 233 0.99 6.53 -6.95
CA ILE A 233 1.29 7.17 -8.24
C ILE A 233 0.13 8.05 -8.71
N SER A 234 -1.13 7.62 -8.56
CA SER A 234 -2.29 8.41 -8.97
C SER A 234 -2.47 9.67 -8.13
N ASN A 235 -2.16 9.59 -6.83
CA ASN A 235 -2.10 10.76 -5.95
C ASN A 235 -0.95 11.71 -6.31
N GLY A 236 0.16 11.17 -6.80
CA GLY A 236 1.39 11.87 -7.15
C GLY A 236 1.41 12.48 -8.55
N VAL A 237 0.36 12.37 -9.38
CA VAL A 237 0.34 12.88 -10.78
C VAL A 237 0.86 14.32 -10.91
N PRO A 238 0.47 15.30 -10.06
CA PRO A 238 0.96 16.69 -10.18
C PRO A 238 2.46 16.84 -9.98
N SER A 239 3.09 15.89 -9.30
CA SER A 239 4.54 15.92 -9.01
C SER A 239 5.40 15.51 -10.20
N PHE A 240 4.84 14.89 -11.24
CA PHE A 240 5.58 14.46 -12.42
C PHE A 240 5.89 15.63 -13.37
N ARG A 241 7.01 15.55 -14.09
CA ARG A 241 7.32 16.47 -15.18
C ARG A 241 6.27 16.36 -16.30
N PRO A 242 5.98 17.44 -17.02
CA PRO A 242 5.08 17.39 -18.17
C PRO A 242 5.56 16.42 -19.29
N PRO A 243 4.68 15.68 -19.94
CA PRO A 243 3.24 15.54 -19.66
C PRO A 243 2.96 14.63 -18.45
N SER A 244 2.55 15.24 -17.33
CA SER A 244 2.48 14.57 -16.00
C SER A 244 1.59 13.33 -15.99
N THR A 245 0.41 13.39 -16.59
CA THR A 245 -0.53 12.26 -16.66
C THR A 245 0.05 11.07 -17.43
N LYS A 246 0.73 11.33 -18.56
CA LYS A 246 1.38 10.29 -19.35
C LYS A 246 2.55 9.67 -18.59
N ASN A 247 3.39 10.49 -17.97
CA ASN A 247 4.55 10.03 -17.22
C ASN A 247 4.13 9.22 -15.99
N ALA A 248 3.12 9.67 -15.21
CA ALA A 248 2.55 8.93 -14.10
C ALA A 248 1.95 7.59 -14.56
N GLY A 249 1.16 7.58 -15.63
CA GLY A 249 0.59 6.35 -16.17
C GLY A 249 1.64 5.34 -16.63
N GLN A 250 2.71 5.80 -17.30
CA GLN A 250 3.82 4.91 -17.69
C GLN A 250 4.56 4.36 -16.47
N THR A 251 4.79 5.18 -15.44
CA THR A 251 5.39 4.75 -14.18
C THR A 251 4.52 3.71 -13.48
N MET A 252 3.19 3.86 -13.50
CA MET A 252 2.22 2.88 -12.99
C MET A 252 2.41 1.50 -13.65
N ILE A 253 2.48 1.45 -14.97
CA ILE A 253 2.67 0.19 -15.70
C ILE A 253 4.03 -0.44 -15.37
N ILE A 254 5.11 0.35 -15.35
CA ILE A 254 6.45 -0.15 -15.00
C ILE A 254 6.45 -0.73 -13.59
N MET A 255 5.89 -0.01 -12.61
CA MET A 255 5.77 -0.48 -11.23
C MET A 255 5.02 -1.81 -11.14
N SER A 256 3.86 -1.91 -11.81
CA SER A 256 3.03 -3.12 -11.76
C SER A 256 3.71 -4.32 -12.43
N LEU A 257 4.47 -4.11 -13.49
CA LEU A 257 5.29 -5.15 -14.12
C LEU A 257 6.41 -5.63 -13.18
N LEU A 258 7.10 -4.70 -12.51
CA LEU A 258 8.12 -5.04 -11.53
C LEU A 258 7.51 -5.83 -10.34
N MET A 259 6.38 -5.37 -9.82
CA MET A 259 5.66 -6.09 -8.75
C MET A 259 5.30 -7.51 -9.17
N GLY A 260 4.65 -7.66 -10.33
CA GLY A 260 4.26 -8.98 -10.85
C GLY A 260 5.46 -9.89 -11.07
N THR A 261 6.57 -9.37 -11.60
CA THR A 261 7.80 -10.13 -11.84
C THR A 261 8.44 -10.59 -10.53
N LEU A 262 8.57 -9.69 -9.55
CA LEU A 262 9.14 -10.01 -8.25
C LEU A 262 8.25 -11.02 -7.49
N PHE A 263 6.95 -10.77 -7.44
CA PHE A 263 5.99 -11.60 -6.72
C PHE A 263 5.89 -13.02 -7.31
N LEU A 264 5.63 -13.15 -8.62
CA LEU A 264 5.57 -14.45 -9.28
C LEU A 264 6.93 -15.15 -9.32
N GLY A 265 8.02 -14.38 -9.47
CA GLY A 265 9.38 -14.91 -9.47
C GLY A 265 9.76 -15.50 -8.13
N THR A 266 9.49 -14.80 -7.04
CA THR A 266 9.77 -15.26 -5.67
C THR A 266 8.96 -16.51 -5.33
N ILE A 267 7.64 -16.46 -5.50
CA ILE A 267 6.76 -17.61 -5.19
C ILE A 267 7.04 -18.79 -6.11
N GLY A 268 7.22 -18.53 -7.41
CA GLY A 268 7.52 -19.59 -8.38
C GLY A 268 8.83 -20.31 -8.08
N LEU A 269 9.90 -19.57 -7.84
CA LEU A 269 11.20 -20.17 -7.47
C LEU A 269 11.13 -20.89 -6.13
N THR A 270 10.48 -20.32 -5.12
CA THR A 270 10.28 -20.96 -3.81
C THR A 270 9.59 -22.31 -3.97
N GLN A 271 8.51 -22.36 -4.76
CA GLN A 271 7.74 -23.57 -5.00
C GLN A 271 8.54 -24.61 -5.80
N ILE A 272 9.16 -24.20 -6.91
CA ILE A 272 9.83 -25.16 -7.83
C ILE A 272 11.15 -25.68 -7.24
N LEU A 273 11.87 -24.86 -6.47
CA LEU A 273 13.09 -25.29 -5.79
C LEU A 273 12.82 -25.98 -4.45
N GLY A 274 11.56 -26.14 -4.05
CA GLY A 274 11.16 -26.81 -2.82
C GLY A 274 11.67 -26.11 -1.55
N VAL A 275 11.77 -24.77 -1.58
CA VAL A 275 12.28 -24.00 -0.44
C VAL A 275 11.25 -23.96 0.67
N VAL A 276 11.68 -24.26 1.88
CA VAL A 276 10.88 -24.22 3.11
C VAL A 276 11.60 -23.34 4.13
N ALA A 277 10.86 -22.39 4.70
CA ALA A 277 11.40 -21.52 5.74
C ALA A 277 11.43 -22.23 7.10
N GLY A 278 12.46 -21.93 7.88
CA GLY A 278 12.56 -22.36 9.27
C GLY A 278 11.55 -21.65 10.19
N PRO A 279 11.43 -22.07 11.46
CA PRO A 279 10.48 -21.47 12.41
C PRO A 279 10.70 -19.98 12.69
N GLN A 280 11.93 -19.52 12.59
CA GLN A 280 12.36 -18.13 12.81
C GLN A 280 13.02 -17.56 11.55
N GLU A 281 12.35 -17.71 10.42
CA GLU A 281 12.88 -17.26 9.13
C GLU A 281 11.72 -16.91 8.18
N THR A 282 11.84 -15.78 7.49
CA THR A 282 10.90 -15.44 6.43
C THR A 282 11.17 -16.29 5.19
N ILE A 283 10.10 -16.56 4.39
CA ILE A 283 10.26 -17.36 3.15
C ILE A 283 11.20 -16.69 2.15
N LEU A 284 11.23 -15.36 2.14
CA LEU A 284 12.11 -14.57 1.29
C LEU A 284 13.58 -14.72 1.71
N SER A 285 13.83 -14.75 3.03
CA SER A 285 15.14 -15.07 3.61
C SER A 285 15.58 -16.48 3.28
N ALA A 286 14.68 -17.46 3.43
CA ALA A 286 14.95 -18.87 3.10
C ALA A 286 15.31 -19.03 1.61
N LEU A 287 14.60 -18.35 0.71
CA LEU A 287 14.93 -18.35 -0.73
C LEU A 287 16.31 -17.74 -0.98
N ALA A 288 16.59 -16.58 -0.41
CA ALA A 288 17.89 -15.93 -0.55
C ALA A 288 19.01 -16.83 -0.02
N ARG A 289 18.86 -17.42 1.16
CA ARG A 289 19.82 -18.34 1.75
C ARG A 289 20.01 -19.61 0.89
N HIS A 290 18.95 -20.14 0.34
CA HIS A 290 19.00 -21.28 -0.56
C HIS A 290 19.79 -20.98 -1.84
N LEU A 291 19.62 -19.77 -2.41
CA LEU A 291 20.26 -19.38 -3.66
C LEU A 291 21.71 -18.95 -3.49
N VAL A 292 22.01 -18.06 -2.53
CA VAL A 292 23.33 -17.42 -2.39
C VAL A 292 24.11 -17.84 -1.14
N GLY A 293 23.55 -18.76 -0.32
CA GLY A 293 24.17 -19.19 0.96
C GLY A 293 24.07 -18.11 2.02
N THR A 294 24.79 -18.27 3.15
CA THR A 294 24.82 -17.36 4.30
C THR A 294 26.03 -16.40 4.25
N GLY A 295 26.46 -16.03 3.04
CA GLY A 295 27.58 -15.11 2.82
C GLY A 295 27.18 -13.63 2.86
N PRO A 296 28.12 -12.70 2.56
CA PRO A 296 27.88 -11.26 2.59
C PRO A 296 26.71 -10.80 1.72
N VAL A 297 26.46 -11.48 0.59
CA VAL A 297 25.34 -11.18 -0.32
C VAL A 297 23.99 -11.41 0.38
N TYR A 298 23.86 -12.50 1.16
CA TYR A 298 22.64 -12.76 1.95
C TYR A 298 22.36 -11.64 2.94
N PHE A 299 23.37 -11.23 3.74
CA PHE A 299 23.20 -10.14 4.70
C PHE A 299 22.89 -8.81 4.01
N ALA A 300 23.46 -8.56 2.84
CA ALA A 300 23.14 -7.37 2.04
C ALA A 300 21.68 -7.39 1.57
N ILE A 301 21.16 -8.55 1.13
CA ILE A 301 19.76 -8.71 0.74
C ILE A 301 18.84 -8.42 1.94
N GLN A 302 19.11 -8.96 3.14
CA GLN A 302 18.30 -8.70 4.33
C GLN A 302 18.33 -7.23 4.75
N ALA A 303 19.51 -6.60 4.72
CA ALA A 303 19.63 -5.17 5.03
C ALA A 303 18.85 -4.29 4.04
N VAL A 304 18.94 -4.59 2.75
CA VAL A 304 18.21 -3.87 1.71
C VAL A 304 16.69 -4.09 1.84
N THR A 305 16.27 -5.28 2.25
CA THR A 305 14.85 -5.60 2.52
C THR A 305 14.33 -4.77 3.70
N LEU A 306 15.07 -4.71 4.82
CA LEU A 306 14.71 -3.86 5.96
C LEU A 306 14.58 -2.38 5.53
N ILE A 307 15.56 -1.87 4.79
CA ILE A 307 15.56 -0.48 4.32
C ILE A 307 14.36 -0.24 3.39
N MET A 308 14.08 -1.16 2.46
CA MET A 308 12.97 -1.04 1.53
C MET A 308 11.61 -1.02 2.24
N LEU A 309 11.37 -1.92 3.20
CA LEU A 309 10.16 -1.98 4.01
C LEU A 309 10.01 -0.72 4.88
N THR A 310 11.11 -0.24 5.47
CA THR A 310 11.13 1.01 6.24
C THR A 310 10.73 2.21 5.37
N ILE A 311 11.20 2.28 4.13
CA ILE A 311 10.83 3.34 3.19
C ILE A 311 9.42 3.14 2.65
N GLY A 312 8.96 1.89 2.48
CA GLY A 312 7.57 1.58 2.19
C GLY A 312 6.62 2.18 3.24
N ALA A 313 6.94 2.01 4.52
CA ALA A 313 6.20 2.65 5.63
C ALA A 313 6.18 4.18 5.51
N ASN A 314 7.27 4.79 5.04
CA ASN A 314 7.39 6.24 4.92
C ASN A 314 6.39 6.85 3.92
N THR A 315 5.93 6.11 2.91
CA THR A 315 4.91 6.59 1.97
C THR A 315 3.62 6.98 2.67
N SER A 316 3.24 6.27 3.75
CA SER A 316 2.08 6.59 4.58
C SER A 316 2.27 7.88 5.39
N PHE A 317 3.51 8.22 5.79
CA PHE A 317 3.81 9.51 6.45
C PHE A 317 3.67 10.72 5.53
N VAL A 318 3.67 10.50 4.23
CA VAL A 318 3.36 11.53 3.22
C VAL A 318 1.87 11.49 2.85
N GLY A 319 1.32 10.30 2.64
CA GLY A 319 -0.04 10.07 2.15
C GLY A 319 -1.13 10.45 3.15
N LEU A 320 -1.05 9.94 4.38
CA LEU A 320 -2.09 10.18 5.39
C LEU A 320 -2.21 11.66 5.78
N PRO A 321 -1.13 12.38 6.14
CA PRO A 321 -1.26 13.79 6.51
C PRO A 321 -1.84 14.66 5.37
N ARG A 322 -1.53 14.33 4.13
CA ARG A 322 -2.10 15.00 2.95
C ARG A 322 -3.59 14.69 2.80
N LEU A 323 -4.01 13.44 2.96
CA LEU A 323 -5.42 13.06 2.94
C LEU A 323 -6.20 13.79 4.04
N LEU A 324 -5.67 13.81 5.28
CA LEU A 324 -6.29 14.51 6.41
C LEU A 324 -6.39 16.01 6.16
N SER A 325 -5.40 16.63 5.50
CA SER A 325 -5.45 18.05 5.12
C SER A 325 -6.58 18.33 4.12
N VAL A 326 -6.68 17.53 3.05
CA VAL A 326 -7.75 17.65 2.05
C VAL A 326 -9.14 17.48 2.70
N MET A 327 -9.31 16.49 3.58
CA MET A 327 -10.57 16.28 4.31
C MET A 327 -10.89 17.44 5.27
N ALA A 328 -9.87 18.09 5.84
CA ALA A 328 -10.06 19.25 6.71
C ALA A 328 -10.41 20.52 5.92
N GLU A 329 -9.88 20.69 4.70
CA GLU A 329 -10.30 21.70 3.73
C GLU A 329 -11.77 21.50 3.32
N ASP A 330 -12.14 20.24 3.09
CA ASP A 330 -13.51 19.80 2.80
C ASP A 330 -14.46 19.86 4.03
N ARG A 331 -13.97 20.32 5.19
CA ARG A 331 -14.69 20.49 6.47
C ARG A 331 -15.11 19.23 7.18
N PHE A 332 -14.54 18.06 6.84
CA PHE A 332 -14.80 16.79 7.52
C PHE A 332 -13.86 16.51 8.69
N LEU A 333 -12.77 17.29 8.83
CA LEU A 333 -11.81 17.19 9.92
C LEU A 333 -11.51 18.56 10.54
N PRO A 334 -10.98 18.63 11.79
CA PRO A 334 -10.62 19.87 12.44
C PRO A 334 -9.56 20.69 11.69
N LYS A 335 -9.68 22.04 11.68
CA LYS A 335 -8.74 22.96 11.02
C LYS A 335 -7.25 22.74 11.34
N PRO A 336 -6.83 22.31 12.55
CA PRO A 336 -5.42 22.02 12.81
C PRO A 336 -4.77 21.00 11.88
N MET A 337 -5.53 20.15 11.18
CA MET A 337 -4.99 19.19 10.21
C MET A 337 -4.52 19.83 8.89
N THR A 338 -4.94 21.08 8.60
CA THR A 338 -4.45 21.84 7.44
C THR A 338 -3.20 22.66 7.73
N LYS A 339 -2.79 22.77 9.02
CA LYS A 339 -1.67 23.62 9.40
C LYS A 339 -0.34 22.95 9.10
N LEU A 340 0.48 23.62 8.32
CA LEU A 340 1.89 23.29 8.14
C LEU A 340 2.71 23.89 9.30
N ASN A 341 3.70 23.14 9.76
CA ASN A 341 4.68 23.69 10.71
C ASN A 341 5.69 24.60 10.01
N SER A 342 6.64 25.18 10.76
CA SER A 342 7.72 26.03 10.22
C SER A 342 8.60 25.36 9.16
N ARG A 343 8.54 24.03 9.05
CA ARG A 343 9.29 23.21 8.09
C ARG A 343 8.45 22.80 6.87
N GLY A 344 7.18 23.23 6.79
CA GLY A 344 6.27 22.95 5.69
C GLY A 344 5.72 21.53 5.67
N VAL A 345 5.53 20.90 6.83
CA VAL A 345 4.94 19.55 6.98
C VAL A 345 3.70 19.57 7.89
N PHE A 346 2.77 18.65 7.65
CA PHE A 346 1.54 18.48 8.43
C PHE A 346 1.82 17.70 9.73
N SER A 347 2.45 18.33 10.71
CA SER A 347 2.93 17.67 11.92
C SER A 347 1.84 16.92 12.68
N ASN A 348 0.61 17.44 12.74
CA ASN A 348 -0.49 16.79 13.46
C ASN A 348 -0.86 15.44 12.84
N GLY A 349 -0.86 15.34 11.50
CA GLY A 349 -1.11 14.09 10.79
C GLY A 349 0.02 13.07 11.00
N ILE A 350 1.28 13.53 10.99
CA ILE A 350 2.46 12.71 11.24
C ILE A 350 2.43 12.12 12.65
N ILE A 351 2.14 12.94 13.66
CA ILE A 351 2.09 12.51 15.08
C ILE A 351 0.93 11.53 15.29
N LEU A 352 -0.25 11.82 14.71
CA LEU A 352 -1.40 10.93 14.78
C LEU A 352 -1.08 9.55 14.21
N LEU A 353 -0.45 9.51 13.01
CA LEU A 353 -0.02 8.27 12.37
C LEU A 353 0.96 7.49 13.24
N ALA A 354 1.99 8.17 13.76
CA ALA A 354 3.02 7.55 14.58
C ALA A 354 2.45 6.94 15.86
N LEU A 355 1.58 7.69 16.57
CA LEU A 355 0.95 7.20 17.78
C LEU A 355 0.04 5.99 17.51
N ALA A 356 -0.80 6.06 16.47
CA ALA A 356 -1.71 4.98 16.13
C ALA A 356 -0.95 3.73 15.65
N ALA A 357 0.09 3.89 14.81
CA ALA A 357 0.95 2.78 14.40
C ALA A 357 1.71 2.16 15.59
N GLY A 358 2.21 2.98 16.53
CA GLY A 358 2.85 2.50 17.74
C GLY A 358 1.90 1.68 18.63
N VAL A 359 0.66 2.12 18.79
CA VAL A 359 -0.39 1.35 19.50
C VAL A 359 -0.65 0.01 18.81
N LEU A 360 -0.70 -0.02 17.48
CA LEU A 360 -0.88 -1.27 16.74
C LEU A 360 0.32 -2.21 16.90
N ILE A 361 1.56 -1.72 16.78
CA ILE A 361 2.77 -2.54 16.98
C ILE A 361 2.79 -3.15 18.38
N ILE A 362 2.50 -2.37 19.42
CA ILE A 362 2.46 -2.86 20.81
C ILE A 362 1.29 -3.83 21.01
N GLY A 363 0.09 -3.46 20.54
CA GLY A 363 -1.13 -4.25 20.73
C GLY A 363 -1.10 -5.61 20.06
N PHE A 364 -0.33 -5.75 18.97
CA PHE A 364 -0.13 -7.00 18.24
C PHE A 364 1.26 -7.62 18.50
N SER A 365 1.94 -7.19 19.56
CA SER A 365 3.24 -7.74 20.00
C SER A 365 4.31 -7.76 18.91
N GLY A 366 4.32 -6.79 18.01
CA GLY A 366 5.27 -6.70 16.89
C GLY A 366 5.03 -7.70 15.76
N SER A 367 4.00 -8.54 15.82
CA SER A 367 3.73 -9.58 14.82
C SER A 367 3.13 -9.00 13.54
N SER A 368 3.89 -9.02 12.45
CA SER A 368 3.42 -8.65 11.12
C SER A 368 2.24 -9.52 10.68
N HIS A 369 2.33 -10.82 10.91
CA HIS A 369 1.29 -11.81 10.58
C HIS A 369 -0.06 -11.53 11.29
N ALA A 370 -0.04 -11.04 12.53
CA ALA A 370 -1.25 -10.69 13.27
C ALA A 370 -1.90 -9.38 12.79
N LEU A 371 -1.12 -8.45 12.22
CA LEU A 371 -1.60 -7.17 11.68
C LEU A 371 -2.21 -7.28 10.27
N ILE A 372 -1.69 -8.16 9.43
CA ILE A 372 -2.07 -8.30 8.01
C ILE A 372 -3.56 -8.60 7.78
N PRO A 373 -4.27 -9.39 8.63
CA PRO A 373 -5.71 -9.59 8.46
C PRO A 373 -6.57 -8.32 8.48
N LEU A 374 -6.11 -7.28 9.18
CA LEU A 374 -6.81 -5.99 9.27
C LEU A 374 -6.59 -5.14 8.01
N PHE A 375 -5.43 -5.31 7.37
CA PHE A 375 -4.92 -4.44 6.32
C PHE A 375 -5.75 -4.52 5.02
N ALA A 376 -5.99 -5.71 4.51
CA ALA A 376 -6.61 -5.91 3.20
C ALA A 376 -8.06 -5.38 3.07
N VAL A 377 -8.82 -5.32 4.18
CA VAL A 377 -10.22 -4.85 4.18
C VAL A 377 -10.35 -3.41 3.67
N GLY A 378 -9.55 -2.49 4.22
CA GLY A 378 -9.57 -1.08 3.85
C GLY A 378 -9.22 -0.85 2.39
N VAL A 379 -8.13 -1.47 1.95
CA VAL A 379 -7.60 -1.34 0.59
C VAL A 379 -8.64 -1.73 -0.46
N PHE A 380 -9.23 -2.93 -0.34
CA PHE A 380 -10.19 -3.42 -1.34
C PHE A 380 -11.50 -2.63 -1.36
N LEU A 381 -11.94 -2.13 -0.22
CA LEU A 381 -13.09 -1.23 -0.15
C LEU A 381 -12.80 0.09 -0.89
N ALA A 382 -11.63 0.69 -0.67
CA ALA A 382 -11.21 1.91 -1.35
C ALA A 382 -11.09 1.71 -2.86
N TYR A 383 -10.50 0.59 -3.31
CA TYR A 383 -10.38 0.25 -4.73
C TYR A 383 -11.74 0.03 -5.38
N THR A 384 -12.63 -0.69 -4.74
CA THR A 384 -14.00 -0.94 -5.25
C THR A 384 -14.75 0.37 -5.45
N LEU A 385 -14.69 1.29 -4.49
CA LEU A 385 -15.33 2.60 -4.58
C LEU A 385 -14.69 3.48 -5.67
N SER A 386 -13.36 3.47 -5.76
CA SER A 386 -12.63 4.21 -6.79
C SER A 386 -13.00 3.74 -8.20
N GLN A 387 -12.97 2.43 -8.45
CA GLN A 387 -13.31 1.85 -9.75
C GLN A 387 -14.80 2.03 -10.09
N THR A 388 -15.70 1.90 -9.11
CA THR A 388 -17.13 2.21 -9.30
C THR A 388 -17.32 3.69 -9.66
N GLY A 389 -16.56 4.59 -9.02
CA GLY A 389 -16.53 6.00 -9.37
C GLY A 389 -16.07 6.24 -10.81
N MET A 390 -15.05 5.50 -11.28
CA MET A 390 -14.58 5.59 -12.66
C MET A 390 -15.59 5.06 -13.68
N VAL A 391 -16.34 4.01 -13.36
CA VAL A 391 -17.47 3.56 -14.21
C VAL A 391 -18.46 4.69 -14.42
N ARG A 392 -18.86 5.37 -13.33
CA ARG A 392 -19.80 6.49 -13.41
C ARG A 392 -19.20 7.69 -14.16
N TYR A 393 -17.92 7.97 -13.95
CA TYR A 393 -17.19 9.02 -14.67
C TYR A 393 -17.24 8.80 -16.19
N PHE A 394 -16.84 7.61 -16.68
CA PHE A 394 -16.84 7.33 -18.11
C PHE A 394 -18.24 7.28 -18.73
N ASN A 395 -19.23 6.80 -18.00
CA ASN A 395 -20.62 6.83 -18.44
C ASN A 395 -21.18 8.24 -18.62
N ARG A 396 -20.68 9.21 -17.82
CA ARG A 396 -21.06 10.62 -17.90
C ARG A 396 -20.29 11.35 -19.01
N GLU A 397 -18.98 11.17 -19.08
CA GLU A 397 -18.12 11.91 -20.01
C GLU A 397 -18.22 11.43 -21.48
N ARG A 398 -18.53 10.14 -21.70
CA ARG A 398 -18.73 9.49 -23.01
C ARG A 398 -17.65 9.83 -24.06
N GLY A 399 -16.39 9.97 -23.64
CA GLY A 399 -15.25 10.22 -24.49
C GLY A 399 -14.88 9.02 -25.39
N ARG A 400 -13.77 9.13 -26.12
CA ARG A 400 -13.29 8.05 -27.01
C ARG A 400 -13.10 6.72 -26.25
N ARG A 401 -13.72 5.62 -26.74
CA ARG A 401 -13.69 4.26 -26.16
C ARG A 401 -14.21 4.22 -24.71
N TRP A 402 -15.16 5.07 -24.34
CA TRP A 402 -15.68 5.14 -22.99
C TRP A 402 -16.26 3.81 -22.50
N THR A 403 -16.92 3.02 -23.39
CA THR A 403 -17.48 1.71 -23.05
C THR A 403 -16.41 0.72 -22.59
N ALA A 404 -15.29 0.63 -23.33
CA ALA A 404 -14.19 -0.27 -22.97
C ALA A 404 -13.52 0.17 -21.65
N LYS A 405 -13.40 1.49 -21.43
CA LYS A 405 -12.86 2.03 -20.17
C LYS A 405 -13.80 1.78 -18.99
N ALA A 406 -15.11 2.01 -19.19
CA ALA A 406 -16.11 1.71 -18.17
C ALA A 406 -16.17 0.21 -17.85
N LEU A 407 -16.12 -0.66 -18.87
CA LEU A 407 -16.13 -2.11 -18.70
C LEU A 407 -14.90 -2.59 -17.90
N LEU A 408 -13.70 -2.09 -18.22
CA LEU A 408 -12.49 -2.44 -17.48
C LEU A 408 -12.63 -2.10 -15.99
N ASN A 409 -13.12 -0.88 -15.68
CA ASN A 409 -13.35 -0.46 -14.30
C ASN A 409 -14.50 -1.24 -13.63
N ALA A 410 -15.54 -1.63 -14.37
CA ALA A 410 -16.62 -2.46 -13.86
C ALA A 410 -16.12 -3.87 -13.48
N VAL A 411 -15.34 -4.50 -14.36
CA VAL A 411 -14.69 -5.79 -14.05
C VAL A 411 -13.77 -5.66 -12.84
N GLY A 412 -12.97 -4.59 -12.79
CA GLY A 412 -12.11 -4.30 -11.64
C GLY A 412 -12.91 -4.09 -10.35
N ALA A 413 -13.98 -3.30 -10.38
CA ALA A 413 -14.85 -3.06 -9.21
C ALA A 413 -15.51 -4.35 -8.70
N ILE A 414 -15.96 -5.22 -9.62
CA ILE A 414 -16.52 -6.53 -9.26
C ILE A 414 -15.42 -7.42 -8.64
N ALA A 415 -14.25 -7.50 -9.26
CA ALA A 415 -13.15 -8.32 -8.75
C ALA A 415 -12.68 -7.85 -7.36
N THR A 416 -12.48 -6.54 -7.17
CA THR A 416 -12.10 -5.99 -5.86
C THR A 416 -13.22 -6.07 -4.84
N GLY A 417 -14.48 -5.94 -5.23
CA GLY A 417 -15.65 -6.12 -4.38
C GLY A 417 -15.81 -7.57 -3.90
N ILE A 418 -15.62 -8.54 -4.79
CA ILE A 418 -15.59 -9.97 -4.42
C ILE A 418 -14.43 -10.24 -3.46
N THR A 419 -13.24 -9.70 -3.76
CA THR A 419 -12.08 -9.83 -2.88
C THR A 419 -12.34 -9.21 -1.51
N PHE A 420 -12.95 -8.03 -1.44
CA PHE A 420 -13.37 -7.40 -0.18
C PHE A 420 -14.26 -8.33 0.66
N VAL A 421 -15.25 -8.97 0.03
CA VAL A 421 -16.16 -9.93 0.72
C VAL A 421 -15.38 -11.16 1.19
N ILE A 422 -14.51 -11.73 0.35
CA ILE A 422 -13.66 -12.87 0.71
C ILE A 422 -12.76 -12.51 1.90
N VAL A 423 -12.10 -11.36 1.87
CA VAL A 423 -11.24 -10.87 2.96
C VAL A 423 -12.05 -10.68 4.24
N GLY A 424 -13.19 -9.98 4.17
CA GLY A 424 -14.07 -9.74 5.31
C GLY A 424 -14.54 -11.04 5.96
N TYR A 425 -14.93 -12.02 5.15
CA TYR A 425 -15.40 -13.33 5.64
C TYR A 425 -14.25 -14.18 6.21
N SER A 426 -13.19 -14.39 5.41
CA SER A 426 -12.12 -15.34 5.75
C SER A 426 -11.21 -14.84 6.88
N LYS A 427 -11.14 -13.54 7.11
CA LYS A 427 -10.31 -12.90 8.13
C LYS A 427 -11.12 -12.30 9.30
N PHE A 428 -12.44 -12.47 9.31
CA PHE A 428 -13.30 -11.89 10.33
C PHE A 428 -12.81 -12.25 11.75
N ALA A 429 -12.65 -13.53 12.05
CA ALA A 429 -12.14 -14.01 13.32
C ALA A 429 -10.67 -13.63 13.59
N GLY A 430 -9.88 -13.36 12.53
CA GLY A 430 -8.48 -12.93 12.62
C GLY A 430 -8.29 -11.43 12.84
N GLY A 431 -9.38 -10.67 13.07
CA GLY A 431 -9.29 -9.22 13.36
C GLY A 431 -9.87 -8.30 12.28
N ALA A 432 -10.22 -8.79 11.09
CA ALA A 432 -10.80 -7.95 10.04
C ALA A 432 -12.09 -7.22 10.49
N TRP A 433 -12.82 -7.75 11.48
CA TRP A 433 -13.98 -7.10 12.08
C TRP A 433 -13.64 -5.72 12.69
N ILE A 434 -12.39 -5.53 13.18
CA ILE A 434 -11.94 -4.24 13.73
C ILE A 434 -11.97 -3.18 12.64
N ALA A 435 -11.40 -3.47 11.46
CA ALA A 435 -11.42 -2.55 10.33
C ALA A 435 -12.85 -2.30 9.82
N LEU A 436 -13.68 -3.35 9.74
CA LEU A 436 -15.10 -3.26 9.35
C LEU A 436 -15.93 -2.40 10.31
N LEU A 437 -15.59 -2.36 11.59
CA LEU A 437 -16.21 -1.51 12.59
C LEU A 437 -15.63 -0.08 12.57
N LEU A 438 -14.32 0.04 12.45
CA LEU A 438 -13.62 1.32 12.52
C LEU A 438 -13.99 2.24 11.34
N ILE A 439 -14.13 1.68 10.13
CA ILE A 439 -14.48 2.46 8.94
C ILE A 439 -15.84 3.18 9.11
N PRO A 440 -16.97 2.53 9.45
CA PRO A 440 -18.22 3.23 9.72
C PRO A 440 -18.13 4.23 10.87
N LEU A 441 -17.39 3.90 11.94
CA LEU A 441 -17.19 4.80 13.07
C LEU A 441 -16.48 6.09 12.65
N LEU A 442 -15.43 5.99 11.84
CA LEU A 442 -14.74 7.15 11.27
C LEU A 442 -15.66 7.97 10.37
N VAL A 443 -16.48 7.33 9.53
CA VAL A 443 -17.44 8.03 8.67
C VAL A 443 -18.45 8.80 9.51
N LEU A 444 -18.99 8.21 10.56
CA LEU A 444 -19.90 8.90 11.49
C LEU A 444 -19.23 10.09 12.18
N LEU A 445 -17.97 9.93 12.61
CA LEU A 445 -17.18 11.01 13.18
C LEU A 445 -16.99 12.17 12.19
N PHE A 446 -16.67 11.87 10.93
CA PHE A 446 -16.50 12.89 9.88
C PHE A 446 -17.81 13.65 9.60
N LEU A 447 -18.93 12.94 9.52
CA LEU A 447 -20.26 13.54 9.34
C LEU A 447 -20.63 14.42 10.55
N GLN A 448 -20.36 13.96 11.77
CA GLN A 448 -20.62 14.75 12.98
C GLN A 448 -19.75 16.03 13.03
N VAL A 449 -18.46 15.94 12.68
CA VAL A 449 -17.59 17.12 12.61
C VAL A 449 -18.11 18.10 11.56
N HIS A 450 -18.57 17.60 10.41
CA HIS A 450 -19.11 18.44 9.32
C HIS A 450 -20.38 19.16 9.75
N SER A 451 -21.34 18.47 10.37
CA SER A 451 -22.60 19.04 10.88
C SER A 451 -22.34 20.15 11.90
N ARG A 452 -21.50 19.87 12.93
CA ARG A 452 -21.15 20.88 13.95
C ARG A 452 -20.48 22.13 13.36
N ARG A 453 -19.71 21.99 12.31
CA ARG A 453 -19.08 23.14 11.64
C ARG A 453 -20.09 23.95 10.84
N GLN A 454 -21.04 23.30 10.17
CA GLN A 454 -22.11 24.00 9.48
C GLN A 454 -22.98 24.81 10.47
N GLU A 455 -23.33 24.22 11.61
CA GLU A 455 -24.08 24.90 12.67
C GLU A 455 -23.32 26.11 13.21
N ALA A 456 -22.01 25.98 13.45
CA ALA A 456 -21.18 27.09 13.91
C ALA A 456 -21.07 28.23 12.88
N ASP A 457 -20.93 27.92 11.61
CA ASP A 457 -20.91 28.92 10.52
C ASP A 457 -22.25 29.66 10.42
N VAL A 458 -23.39 28.95 10.51
CA VAL A 458 -24.74 29.55 10.51
C VAL A 458 -24.93 30.47 11.71
N ALA A 459 -24.52 30.04 12.91
CA ALA A 459 -24.60 30.86 14.13
C ALA A 459 -23.74 32.13 14.02
N LEU A 460 -22.56 32.03 13.43
CA LEU A 460 -21.68 33.18 13.23
C LEU A 460 -22.29 34.19 12.24
N HIS A 461 -22.85 33.73 11.13
CA HIS A 461 -23.54 34.59 10.18
C HIS A 461 -24.80 35.25 10.76
N ALA A 462 -25.55 34.53 11.60
CA ALA A 462 -26.70 35.08 12.30
C ALA A 462 -26.31 36.18 13.30
N SER A 463 -25.18 36.00 14.03
CA SER A 463 -24.66 37.00 14.98
C SER A 463 -24.09 38.25 14.32
N THR A 464 -23.57 38.12 13.09
CA THR A 464 -23.03 39.26 12.33
C THR A 464 -24.09 40.00 11.49
N ALA A 465 -25.29 39.44 11.33
CA ALA A 465 -26.43 40.02 10.62
C ALA A 465 -27.44 40.74 11.55
N SER A 466 -27.25 40.69 12.87
CA SER A 466 -28.01 41.50 13.83
C SER A 466 -27.32 42.85 13.97
N PRO A 467 -27.98 43.99 13.65
CA PRO A 467 -27.42 45.32 13.73
C PRO A 467 -27.07 45.74 15.16
#